data_9230a0776fb865cbb64869b752ff60c7
#
_entry.id   9230a0776fb865cbb64869b752ff60c7
#
_cell.length_a   1.000
_cell.length_b   1.000
_cell.length_c   1.000
_cell.angle_alpha   90.00
_cell.angle_beta   90.00
_cell.angle_gamma   90.00
#
_symmetry.space_group_name_H-M   'P 1'
#
loop_
_entity.id
_entity.type
_entity.pdbx_description
1 polymer ?
#
loop_
_entity_poly.entity_id
_entity_poly.type
_entity_poly.pdbx_seq_one_letter_code
_entity_poly.pdbx_strand_id
1 'polypeptide(L)'
;PHGEVPILAERELYLYESNIICEYLDERFPHPQLMPSEPVERARARLFMLSFDRELFSHVRTLESHHTDDAAKQAARDAIRSQLTAMAPLFVKNKYITGDDFTMLDVAMAPLLWRLEVYGIELPRSAAPLLKYAERLFCRQSFIDSMTPAEKVMRR
;
A
#
# COMPACT_ATOMS: atom_id res chain seq x y z
N PRO A 1 14.03 -18.01 1.93
CA PRO A 1 13.38 -18.56 3.10
C PRO A 1 11.86 -18.42 2.92
N HIS A 2 11.05 -19.34 3.43
CA HIS A 2 9.57 -19.33 3.43
C HIS A 2 8.86 -19.43 2.06
N GLY A 3 9.56 -19.45 0.91
CA GLY A 3 8.93 -19.55 -0.42
C GLY A 3 8.17 -18.29 -0.88
N GLU A 4 8.39 -17.17 -0.21
CA GLU A 4 7.72 -15.89 -0.50
C GLU A 4 8.64 -14.90 -1.21
N VAL A 5 8.04 -13.99 -1.96
CA VAL A 5 8.70 -12.86 -2.62
C VAL A 5 8.05 -11.56 -2.12
N PRO A 6 8.77 -10.42 -2.12
CA PRO A 6 10.11 -10.21 -2.64
C PRO A 6 11.25 -10.65 -1.70
N ILE A 7 12.43 -10.87 -2.26
CA ILE A 7 13.68 -11.05 -1.52
C ILE A 7 14.67 -10.01 -2.04
N LEU A 8 15.24 -9.21 -1.14
CA LEU A 8 16.35 -8.32 -1.43
C LEU A 8 17.66 -9.02 -1.04
N ALA A 9 18.59 -9.12 -1.98
CA ALA A 9 19.94 -9.62 -1.73
C ALA A 9 20.96 -8.52 -2.00
N GLU A 10 21.75 -8.16 -0.99
CA GLU A 10 22.88 -7.23 -1.11
C GLU A 10 24.10 -7.84 -0.42
N ARG A 11 25.10 -8.31 -1.20
CA ARG A 11 26.28 -9.05 -0.72
C ARG A 11 25.85 -10.28 0.09
N GLU A 12 26.14 -10.32 1.40
CA GLU A 12 25.77 -11.40 2.32
C GLU A 12 24.43 -11.16 3.03
N LEU A 13 23.80 -9.99 2.83
CA LEU A 13 22.51 -9.64 3.42
C LEU A 13 21.38 -10.16 2.54
N TYR A 14 20.45 -10.91 3.14
CA TYR A 14 19.21 -11.35 2.53
C TYR A 14 18.03 -10.84 3.39
N LEU A 15 17.19 -9.98 2.81
CA LEU A 15 16.00 -9.47 3.47
C LEU A 15 14.76 -10.01 2.78
N TYR A 16 13.76 -10.31 3.55
CA TYR A 16 12.40 -10.65 3.15
C TYR A 16 11.42 -9.77 3.92
N GLU A 17 10.11 -9.84 3.64
CA GLU A 17 9.07 -8.91 4.08
C GLU A 17 9.20 -7.53 3.41
N SER A 18 8.20 -7.17 2.60
CA SER A 18 8.20 -5.92 1.82
C SER A 18 8.43 -4.68 2.68
N ASN A 19 7.84 -4.62 3.86
CA ASN A 19 7.96 -3.48 4.76
C ASN A 19 9.40 -3.32 5.30
N ILE A 20 10.05 -4.44 5.64
CA ILE A 20 11.45 -4.46 6.10
C ILE A 20 12.39 -4.04 4.97
N ILE A 21 12.15 -4.56 3.76
CA ILE A 21 12.94 -4.19 2.57
C ILE A 21 12.78 -2.70 2.27
N CYS A 22 11.55 -2.16 2.29
CA CYS A 22 11.31 -0.74 2.04
C CYS A 22 11.95 0.16 3.11
N GLU A 23 11.88 -0.21 4.38
CA GLU A 23 12.53 0.55 5.46
C GLU A 23 14.06 0.53 5.32
N TYR A 24 14.64 -0.64 5.01
CA TYR A 24 16.08 -0.74 4.73
C TYR A 24 16.52 0.15 3.57
N LEU A 25 15.75 0.16 2.47
CA LEU A 25 16.04 1.01 1.31
C LEU A 25 15.93 2.51 1.64
N ASP A 26 14.94 2.90 2.44
CA ASP A 26 14.77 4.28 2.92
C ASP A 26 15.95 4.73 3.79
N GLU A 27 16.44 3.86 4.69
CA GLU A 27 17.62 4.14 5.51
C GLU A 27 18.92 4.15 4.69
N ARG A 28 19.01 3.28 3.69
CA ARG A 28 20.18 3.17 2.81
C ARG A 28 20.29 4.33 1.83
N PHE A 29 19.14 4.87 1.38
CA PHE A 29 19.03 5.95 0.40
C PHE A 29 18.08 7.06 0.88
N PRO A 30 18.44 7.81 1.93
CA PRO A 30 17.50 8.67 2.68
C PRO A 30 17.17 10.00 1.99
N HIS A 31 17.19 10.09 0.66
CA HIS A 31 16.91 11.31 -0.07
C HIS A 31 15.93 11.11 -1.23
N PRO A 32 14.64 11.43 -1.03
CA PRO A 32 14.01 11.93 0.20
C PRO A 32 13.73 10.79 1.19
N GLN A 33 13.88 11.05 2.49
CA GLN A 33 13.50 10.12 3.53
C GLN A 33 11.98 9.99 3.61
N LEU A 34 11.47 8.76 3.66
CA LEU A 34 10.03 8.45 3.69
C LEU A 34 9.52 8.07 5.08
N MET A 35 10.41 7.52 5.93
CA MET A 35 10.10 7.31 7.34
C MET A 35 10.41 8.56 8.16
N PRO A 36 9.54 8.94 9.13
CA PRO A 36 9.81 10.07 9.99
C PRO A 36 11.15 9.95 10.72
N SER A 37 11.89 11.04 10.82
CA SER A 37 13.16 11.10 11.56
C SER A 37 12.94 11.09 13.07
N GLU A 38 11.83 11.66 13.54
CA GLU A 38 11.48 11.74 14.95
C GLU A 38 11.03 10.36 15.46
N PRO A 39 11.61 9.85 16.59
CA PRO A 39 11.37 8.47 17.04
C PRO A 39 9.92 8.13 17.34
N VAL A 40 9.14 9.05 17.92
CA VAL A 40 7.72 8.81 18.25
C VAL A 40 6.90 8.69 16.97
N GLU A 41 7.09 9.59 16.02
CA GLU A 41 6.38 9.55 14.75
C GLU A 41 6.78 8.32 13.92
N ARG A 42 8.05 7.92 13.96
CA ARG A 42 8.52 6.68 13.34
C ARG A 42 7.86 5.44 13.95
N ALA A 43 7.74 5.39 15.28
CA ALA A 43 7.04 4.30 15.96
C ALA A 43 5.55 4.24 15.56
N ARG A 44 4.88 5.40 15.47
CA ARG A 44 3.50 5.49 14.97
C ARG A 44 3.37 5.01 13.53
N ALA A 45 4.29 5.42 12.65
CA ALA A 45 4.29 4.95 11.25
C ALA A 45 4.41 3.42 11.17
N ARG A 46 5.30 2.81 11.96
CA ARG A 46 5.42 1.35 12.04
C ARG A 46 4.16 0.66 12.54
N LEU A 47 3.44 1.25 13.49
CA LEU A 47 2.14 0.73 13.94
C LEU A 47 1.09 0.79 12.83
N PHE A 48 1.04 1.87 12.05
CA PHE A 48 0.17 1.97 10.88
C PHE A 48 0.52 0.92 9.82
N MET A 49 1.80 0.74 9.51
CA MET A 49 2.25 -0.30 8.56
C MET A 49 1.80 -1.69 9.02
N LEU A 50 1.94 -1.98 10.31
CA LEU A 50 1.50 -3.25 10.90
C LEU A 50 -0.03 -3.42 10.80
N SER A 51 -0.81 -2.36 11.03
CA SER A 51 -2.26 -2.43 10.89
C SER A 51 -2.67 -2.65 9.43
N PHE A 52 -2.03 -2.00 8.47
CA PHE A 52 -2.27 -2.24 7.05
C PHE A 52 -1.99 -3.69 6.66
N ASP A 53 -0.88 -4.25 7.15
CA ASP A 53 -0.55 -5.64 6.85
C ASP A 53 -1.60 -6.62 7.41
N ARG A 54 -2.05 -6.40 8.63
CA ARG A 54 -3.03 -7.27 9.31
C ARG A 54 -4.46 -7.09 8.78
N GLU A 55 -4.87 -5.87 8.53
CA GLU A 55 -6.27 -5.52 8.30
C GLU A 55 -6.60 -5.35 6.82
N LEU A 56 -5.66 -4.90 5.97
CA LEU A 56 -5.87 -4.72 4.54
C LEU A 56 -5.15 -5.79 3.71
N PHE A 57 -3.84 -5.92 3.87
CA PHE A 57 -3.05 -6.79 2.98
C PHE A 57 -3.27 -8.28 3.23
N SER A 58 -3.75 -8.67 4.44
CA SER A 58 -4.25 -10.03 4.66
C SER A 58 -5.39 -10.39 3.71
N HIS A 59 -6.31 -9.45 3.45
CA HIS A 59 -7.40 -9.65 2.48
C HIS A 59 -6.91 -9.64 1.04
N VAL A 60 -5.88 -8.84 0.70
CA VAL A 60 -5.25 -8.89 -0.63
C VAL A 60 -4.65 -10.27 -0.88
N ARG A 61 -3.91 -10.83 0.09
CA ARG A 61 -3.38 -12.21 0.01
C ARG A 61 -4.49 -13.25 -0.20
N THR A 62 -5.65 -13.06 0.43
CA THR A 62 -6.83 -13.91 0.21
C THR A 62 -7.33 -13.83 -1.24
N LEU A 63 -7.38 -12.61 -1.83
CA LEU A 63 -7.82 -12.41 -3.21
C LEU A 63 -6.85 -13.03 -4.23
N GLU A 64 -5.55 -12.95 -3.96
CA GLU A 64 -4.49 -13.44 -4.86
C GLU A 64 -4.25 -14.95 -4.72
N SER A 65 -4.75 -15.58 -3.67
CA SER A 65 -4.61 -17.02 -3.46
C SER A 65 -5.45 -17.83 -4.45
N HIS A 66 -4.83 -18.78 -5.11
CA HIS A 66 -5.51 -19.73 -6.00
C HIS A 66 -6.32 -20.81 -5.26
N HIS A 67 -6.11 -20.96 -3.95
CA HIS A 67 -6.75 -21.98 -3.12
C HIS A 67 -7.97 -21.45 -2.33
N THR A 68 -8.29 -20.16 -2.47
CA THR A 68 -9.39 -19.51 -1.75
C THR A 68 -10.68 -19.61 -2.57
N ASP A 69 -11.78 -19.98 -1.93
CA ASP A 69 -13.10 -20.06 -2.56
C ASP A 69 -13.69 -18.66 -2.84
N ASP A 70 -14.72 -18.63 -3.69
CA ASP A 70 -15.35 -17.37 -4.12
C ASP A 70 -16.04 -16.60 -2.99
N ALA A 71 -16.57 -17.31 -1.98
CA ALA A 71 -17.22 -16.70 -0.83
C ALA A 71 -16.21 -15.94 0.03
N ALA A 72 -15.05 -16.56 0.31
CA ALA A 72 -13.98 -15.92 1.04
C ALA A 72 -13.36 -14.75 0.27
N LYS A 73 -13.22 -14.88 -1.05
CA LYS A 73 -12.79 -13.77 -1.92
C LYS A 73 -13.78 -12.61 -1.89
N GLN A 74 -15.08 -12.89 -1.91
CA GLN A 74 -16.10 -11.83 -1.82
C GLN A 74 -16.05 -11.14 -0.45
N ALA A 75 -15.93 -11.89 0.64
CA ALA A 75 -15.75 -11.33 1.98
C ALA A 75 -14.50 -10.43 2.07
N ALA A 76 -13.39 -10.83 1.45
CA ALA A 76 -12.18 -10.02 1.39
C ALA A 76 -12.38 -8.71 0.61
N ARG A 77 -13.09 -8.73 -0.54
CA ARG A 77 -13.45 -7.51 -1.28
C ARG A 77 -14.27 -6.55 -0.43
N ASP A 78 -15.27 -7.08 0.27
CA ASP A 78 -16.17 -6.28 1.10
C ASP A 78 -15.43 -5.67 2.30
N ALA A 79 -14.50 -6.41 2.91
CA ALA A 79 -13.64 -5.92 3.97
C ALA A 79 -12.73 -4.79 3.49
N ILE A 80 -12.02 -4.95 2.37
CA ILE A 80 -11.17 -3.90 1.78
C ILE A 80 -12.02 -2.67 1.44
N ARG A 81 -13.18 -2.86 0.78
CA ARG A 81 -14.11 -1.76 0.45
C ARG A 81 -14.52 -0.99 1.70
N SER A 82 -14.91 -1.67 2.76
CA SER A 82 -15.34 -1.08 4.02
C SER A 82 -14.23 -0.25 4.65
N GLN A 83 -13.04 -0.81 4.77
CA GLN A 83 -11.89 -0.14 5.38
C GLN A 83 -11.44 1.08 4.58
N LEU A 84 -11.30 0.96 3.26
CA LEU A 84 -10.95 2.09 2.40
C LEU A 84 -12.01 3.20 2.45
N THR A 85 -13.29 2.83 2.53
CA THR A 85 -14.37 3.80 2.69
C THR A 85 -14.29 4.52 4.04
N ALA A 86 -13.95 3.80 5.11
CA ALA A 86 -13.76 4.38 6.44
C ALA A 86 -12.55 5.32 6.52
N MET A 87 -11.52 5.10 5.68
CA MET A 87 -10.36 5.99 5.59
C MET A 87 -10.64 7.28 4.80
N ALA A 88 -11.67 7.32 3.95
CA ALA A 88 -11.92 8.45 3.04
C ALA A 88 -12.01 9.83 3.73
N PRO A 89 -12.64 9.99 4.92
CA PRO A 89 -12.69 11.27 5.63
C PRO A 89 -11.30 11.85 5.99
N LEU A 90 -10.28 11.00 6.15
CA LEU A 90 -8.91 11.44 6.43
C LEU A 90 -8.40 12.39 5.32
N PHE A 91 -8.73 12.09 4.07
CA PHE A 91 -8.25 12.81 2.89
C PHE A 91 -9.06 14.07 2.54
N VAL A 92 -10.07 14.41 3.33
CA VAL A 92 -10.75 15.71 3.25
C VAL A 92 -9.84 16.83 3.76
N LYS A 93 -9.03 16.54 4.79
CA LYS A 93 -8.15 17.51 5.43
C LYS A 93 -6.68 17.29 5.08
N ASN A 94 -6.29 16.05 4.85
CA ASN A 94 -4.91 15.66 4.63
C ASN A 94 -4.63 15.41 3.15
N LYS A 95 -3.45 15.82 2.72
CA LYS A 95 -2.95 15.53 1.38
C LYS A 95 -2.50 14.07 1.24
N TYR A 96 -1.88 13.53 2.30
CA TYR A 96 -1.37 12.17 2.42
C TYR A 96 -1.83 11.54 3.74
N ILE A 97 -1.49 10.30 3.99
CA ILE A 97 -2.00 9.54 5.16
C ILE A 97 -1.66 10.24 6.49
N THR A 98 -0.48 10.80 6.63
CA THR A 98 -0.01 11.46 7.86
C THR A 98 -0.10 12.98 7.84
N GLY A 99 -0.66 13.59 6.79
CA GLY A 99 -0.76 15.05 6.65
C GLY A 99 -0.36 15.54 5.27
N ASP A 100 0.57 16.49 5.20
CA ASP A 100 0.98 17.13 3.95
C ASP A 100 2.17 16.46 3.27
N ASP A 101 2.91 15.62 3.98
CA ASP A 101 4.11 14.96 3.49
C ASP A 101 3.83 13.54 3.00
N PHE A 102 4.44 13.19 1.86
CA PHE A 102 4.43 11.84 1.31
C PHE A 102 5.38 10.95 2.12
N THR A 103 4.87 9.83 2.60
CA THR A 103 5.60 8.93 3.50
C THR A 103 5.60 7.48 3.02
N MET A 104 6.29 6.61 3.75
CA MET A 104 6.30 5.17 3.52
C MET A 104 4.88 4.54 3.56
N LEU A 105 3.96 5.12 4.32
CA LEU A 105 2.56 4.66 4.37
C LEU A 105 1.87 4.83 3.01
N ASP A 106 2.14 5.93 2.33
CA ASP A 106 1.59 6.21 1.01
C ASP A 106 2.20 5.29 -0.05
N VAL A 107 3.49 4.95 0.09
CA VAL A 107 4.16 3.96 -0.76
C VAL A 107 3.50 2.59 -0.62
N ALA A 108 3.23 2.15 0.61
CA ALA A 108 2.58 0.87 0.87
C ALA A 108 1.14 0.80 0.35
N MET A 109 0.41 1.92 0.41
CA MET A 109 -1.00 1.98 -0.03
C MET A 109 -1.17 2.06 -1.55
N ALA A 110 -0.25 2.68 -2.26
CA ALA A 110 -0.37 2.96 -3.69
C ALA A 110 -0.63 1.71 -4.56
N PRO A 111 0.06 0.56 -4.38
CA PRO A 111 -0.19 -0.64 -5.17
C PRO A 111 -1.58 -1.24 -4.97
N LEU A 112 -2.12 -1.21 -3.76
CA LEU A 112 -3.48 -1.67 -3.49
C LEU A 112 -4.50 -0.80 -4.22
N LEU A 113 -4.38 0.53 -4.11
CA LEU A 113 -5.30 1.46 -4.76
C LEU A 113 -5.25 1.36 -6.29
N TRP A 114 -4.07 1.09 -6.85
CA TRP A 114 -3.90 0.88 -8.29
C TRP A 114 -4.63 -0.37 -8.80
N ARG A 115 -4.68 -1.43 -7.98
CA ARG A 115 -5.23 -2.74 -8.36
C ARG A 115 -6.71 -2.94 -8.01
N LEU A 116 -7.41 -1.92 -7.51
CA LEU A 116 -8.83 -2.06 -7.11
C LEU A 116 -9.72 -2.61 -8.23
N GLU A 117 -9.54 -2.14 -9.48
CA GLU A 117 -10.30 -2.65 -10.63
C GLU A 117 -10.01 -4.13 -10.89
N VAL A 118 -8.75 -4.54 -10.83
CA VAL A 118 -8.33 -5.96 -11.01
C VAL A 118 -8.93 -6.85 -9.94
N TYR A 119 -9.03 -6.35 -8.71
CA TYR A 119 -9.66 -7.08 -7.61
C TYR A 119 -11.20 -7.06 -7.64
N GLY A 120 -11.80 -6.30 -8.57
CA GLY A 120 -13.25 -6.13 -8.65
C GLY A 120 -13.83 -5.34 -7.47
N ILE A 121 -13.08 -4.38 -6.93
CA ILE A 121 -13.48 -3.55 -5.79
C ILE A 121 -13.91 -2.18 -6.30
N GLU A 122 -15.22 -1.91 -6.24
CA GLU A 122 -15.79 -0.60 -6.52
C GLU A 122 -16.05 0.15 -5.21
N LEU A 123 -15.52 1.37 -5.13
CA LEU A 123 -15.71 2.22 -3.96
C LEU A 123 -16.96 3.10 -4.12
N PRO A 124 -17.71 3.34 -3.04
CA PRO A 124 -18.89 4.19 -3.08
C PRO A 124 -18.53 5.67 -3.27
N ARG A 125 -19.51 6.50 -3.64
CA ARG A 125 -19.31 7.96 -3.82
C ARG A 125 -18.75 8.66 -2.58
N SER A 126 -19.04 8.15 -1.38
CA SER A 126 -18.48 8.65 -0.12
C SER A 126 -16.96 8.52 -0.04
N ALA A 127 -16.35 7.61 -0.81
CA ALA A 127 -14.91 7.45 -0.90
C ALA A 127 -14.20 8.41 -1.89
N ALA A 128 -14.93 9.38 -2.47
CA ALA A 128 -14.35 10.33 -3.42
C ALA A 128 -13.07 11.04 -2.92
N PRO A 129 -12.93 11.44 -1.63
CA PRO A 129 -11.68 12.02 -1.14
C PRO A 129 -10.49 11.04 -1.21
N LEU A 130 -10.71 9.76 -0.93
CA LEU A 130 -9.69 8.71 -1.07
C LEU A 130 -9.30 8.52 -2.54
N LEU A 131 -10.26 8.53 -3.46
CA LEU A 131 -9.97 8.41 -4.90
C LEU A 131 -9.13 9.59 -5.40
N LYS A 132 -9.40 10.81 -4.94
CA LYS A 132 -8.56 11.97 -5.24
C LYS A 132 -7.14 11.85 -4.67
N TYR A 133 -7.01 11.25 -3.50
CA TYR A 133 -5.70 10.92 -2.94
C TYR A 133 -4.97 9.86 -3.81
N ALA A 134 -5.66 8.80 -4.22
CA ALA A 134 -5.10 7.78 -5.10
C ALA A 134 -4.55 8.39 -6.40
N GLU A 135 -5.31 9.28 -7.06
CA GLU A 135 -4.84 9.99 -8.27
C GLU A 135 -3.55 10.79 -8.01
N ARG A 136 -3.42 11.43 -6.84
CA ARG A 136 -2.16 12.13 -6.49
C ARG A 136 -0.98 11.18 -6.38
N LEU A 137 -1.17 9.97 -5.88
CA LEU A 137 -0.12 8.95 -5.83
C LEU A 137 0.27 8.50 -7.24
N PHE A 138 -0.73 8.25 -8.09
CA PHE A 138 -0.53 7.72 -9.45
C PHE A 138 0.14 8.72 -10.38
N CYS A 139 -0.05 10.02 -10.13
CA CYS A 139 0.63 11.09 -10.88
C CYS A 139 2.09 11.33 -10.47
N ARG A 140 2.60 10.65 -9.43
CA ARG A 140 4.02 10.79 -9.04
C ARG A 140 4.91 10.10 -10.07
N GLN A 141 5.97 10.80 -10.52
CA GLN A 141 6.89 10.24 -11.50
C GLN A 141 7.49 8.92 -11.01
N SER A 142 7.89 8.84 -9.74
CA SER A 142 8.43 7.61 -9.15
C SER A 142 7.48 6.42 -9.20
N PHE A 143 6.16 6.66 -9.05
CA PHE A 143 5.15 5.61 -9.18
C PHE A 143 5.04 5.16 -10.65
N ILE A 144 4.99 6.12 -11.60
CA ILE A 144 4.90 5.82 -13.04
C ILE A 144 6.12 5.01 -13.50
N ASP A 145 7.30 5.39 -13.04
CA ASP A 145 8.57 4.75 -13.41
C ASP A 145 8.71 3.35 -12.80
N SER A 146 8.09 3.10 -11.64
CA SER A 146 8.12 1.80 -10.96
C SER A 146 7.23 0.74 -11.61
N MET A 147 6.23 1.15 -12.39
CA MET A 147 5.27 0.23 -12.98
C MET A 147 5.84 -0.60 -14.13
N THR A 148 5.62 -1.91 -14.08
CA THR A 148 5.87 -2.80 -15.20
C THR A 148 4.87 -2.58 -16.35
N PRO A 149 5.16 -3.02 -17.59
CA PRO A 149 4.18 -2.97 -18.68
C PRO A 149 2.85 -3.63 -18.37
N ALA A 150 2.86 -4.74 -17.62
CA ALA A 150 1.64 -5.43 -17.20
C ALA A 150 0.81 -4.60 -16.21
N GLU A 151 1.46 -3.91 -15.27
CA GLU A 151 0.76 -3.05 -14.30
C GLU A 151 0.14 -1.81 -14.94
N LYS A 152 0.79 -1.24 -15.97
CA LYS A 152 0.26 -0.07 -16.69
C LYS A 152 -1.09 -0.29 -17.36
N VAL A 153 -1.43 -1.53 -17.68
CA VAL A 153 -2.72 -1.90 -18.33
C VAL A 153 -3.78 -2.41 -17.34
N MET A 154 -3.47 -2.48 -16.04
CA MET A 154 -4.40 -2.96 -15.01
C MET A 154 -5.53 -1.97 -14.70
N ARG A 155 -5.35 -0.70 -15.06
CA ARG A 155 -6.32 0.37 -14.87
C ARG A 155 -6.67 0.98 -16.21
N ARG A 156 -7.97 1.14 -16.49
CA ARG A 156 -8.52 1.72 -17.73
C ARG A 156 -9.11 3.09 -17.48
#